data_6be008a147cd81d6c2502b702c598310
#
_entry.id   6be008a147cd81d6c2502b702c598310
#
_cell.length_a   1.000
_cell.length_b   1.000
_cell.length_c   1.000
_cell.angle_alpha   90.00
_cell.angle_beta   90.00
_cell.angle_gamma   90.00
#
_symmetry.space_group_name_H-M   'P 1'
#
loop_
_entity.id
_entity.type
_entity.pdbx_description
1 polymer ?
#
loop_
_entity_poly.entity_id
_entity_poly.type
_entity_poly.pdbx_seq_one_letter_code
_entity_poly.pdbx_strand_id
1 'polypeptide(L)'
;MIKHIVMFKLKDSAEGASKTENIQRLKSKLEALEKIIDEIKFFEVGINSINSNFAYDLVLYSKFDNKEDLYSYQKHPEHLKVADFVGKACENRVVVDYTI
;
A
#
# COMPACT_ATOMS: atom_id res chain seq x y z
N MET A 1 -0.86 -1.91 19.83
CA MET A 1 -0.89 -1.26 18.51
C MET A 1 -0.53 -2.26 17.42
N ILE A 2 -1.24 -2.22 16.32
CA ILE A 2 -0.96 -3.09 15.16
C ILE A 2 -0.10 -2.31 14.18
N LYS A 3 0.97 -2.95 13.70
CA LYS A 3 1.76 -2.45 12.58
C LYS A 3 1.42 -3.27 11.34
N HIS A 4 1.02 -2.60 10.28
CA HIS A 4 0.60 -3.19 9.02
C HIS A 4 1.57 -2.77 7.93
N ILE A 5 2.31 -3.75 7.39
CA ILE A 5 3.36 -3.48 6.39
C ILE A 5 3.05 -4.27 5.13
N VAL A 6 2.99 -3.57 4.01
CA VAL A 6 2.75 -4.18 2.70
C VAL A 6 3.87 -3.75 1.76
N MET A 7 4.43 -4.71 1.01
CA MET A 7 5.38 -4.42 -0.05
C MET A 7 4.75 -4.80 -1.39
N PHE A 8 4.92 -3.94 -2.37
CA PHE A 8 4.29 -4.09 -3.69
C PHE A 8 5.35 -4.25 -4.78
N LYS A 9 5.13 -5.22 -5.67
CA LYS A 9 5.92 -5.39 -6.87
C LYS A 9 5.01 -5.13 -8.06
N LEU A 10 5.34 -4.13 -8.87
CA LEU A 10 4.48 -3.71 -9.96
C LEU A 10 4.87 -4.41 -11.26
N LYS A 11 3.89 -4.53 -12.15
CA LYS A 11 4.10 -5.02 -13.52
C LYS A 11 4.93 -4.00 -14.31
N ASP A 12 5.64 -4.46 -15.33
CA ASP A 12 6.42 -3.56 -16.20
C ASP A 12 5.53 -2.52 -16.88
N SER A 13 4.31 -2.89 -17.22
CA SER A 13 3.29 -1.98 -17.74
C SER A 13 1.91 -2.50 -17.36
N ALA A 14 1.01 -1.60 -17.05
CA ALA A 14 -0.38 -1.92 -16.72
C ALA A 14 -1.21 -0.63 -16.74
N GLU A 15 -2.51 -0.78 -16.93
CA GLU A 15 -3.46 0.33 -16.86
C GLU A 15 -3.05 1.52 -17.73
N GLY A 16 -2.49 1.23 -18.91
CA GLY A 16 -2.08 2.25 -19.87
C GLY A 16 -0.82 3.04 -19.48
N ALA A 17 -0.02 2.53 -18.55
CA ALA A 17 1.13 3.25 -18.02
C ALA A 17 2.32 2.35 -17.75
N SER A 18 3.50 2.94 -17.65
CA SER A 18 4.75 2.25 -17.29
C SER A 18 4.78 1.91 -15.80
N LYS A 19 5.71 1.04 -15.42
CA LYS A 19 5.95 0.75 -14.00
C LYS A 19 6.23 2.03 -13.21
N THR A 20 7.11 2.89 -13.70
CA THR A 20 7.48 4.14 -13.03
C THR A 20 6.26 5.02 -12.78
N GLU A 21 5.40 5.16 -13.78
CA GLU A 21 4.18 5.94 -13.62
C GLU A 21 3.21 5.30 -12.62
N ASN A 22 3.08 3.99 -12.66
CA ASN A 22 2.18 3.28 -11.74
C ASN A 22 2.69 3.29 -10.29
N ILE A 23 4.00 3.30 -10.08
CA ILE A 23 4.58 3.49 -8.74
C ILE A 23 4.12 4.84 -8.17
N GLN A 24 4.21 5.90 -8.96
CA GLN A 24 3.77 7.24 -8.52
C GLN A 24 2.26 7.29 -8.29
N ARG A 25 1.48 6.66 -9.17
CA ARG A 25 0.02 6.58 -9.02
C ARG A 25 -0.37 5.87 -7.73
N LEU A 26 0.27 4.73 -7.46
CA LEU A 26 -0.04 3.94 -6.25
C LEU A 26 0.34 4.72 -4.99
N LYS A 27 1.52 5.35 -4.99
CA LYS A 27 1.95 6.19 -3.86
C LYS A 27 0.92 7.28 -3.58
N SER A 28 0.49 8.01 -4.60
CA SER A 28 -0.50 9.09 -4.45
C SER A 28 -1.84 8.56 -3.93
N LYS A 29 -2.31 7.42 -4.46
CA LYS A 29 -3.57 6.82 -4.03
C LYS A 29 -3.51 6.37 -2.57
N LEU A 30 -2.40 5.77 -2.16
CA LEU A 30 -2.21 5.35 -0.77
C LEU A 30 -2.14 6.55 0.16
N GLU A 31 -1.34 7.55 -0.17
CA GLU A 31 -1.19 8.74 0.67
C GLU A 31 -2.50 9.49 0.86
N ALA A 32 -3.37 9.48 -0.13
CA ALA A 32 -4.68 10.12 -0.03
C ALA A 32 -5.58 9.46 1.04
N LEU A 33 -5.37 8.19 1.33
CA LEU A 33 -6.18 7.46 2.32
C LEU A 33 -5.98 7.98 3.74
N GLU A 34 -4.81 8.49 4.06
CA GLU A 34 -4.49 8.97 5.40
C GLU A 34 -5.43 10.08 5.86
N LYS A 35 -5.85 10.94 4.92
CA LYS A 35 -6.74 12.06 5.21
C LYS A 35 -8.21 11.66 5.26
N ILE A 36 -8.56 10.51 4.71
CA ILE A 36 -9.95 10.07 4.54
C ILE A 36 -10.36 9.09 5.63
N ILE A 37 -9.45 8.20 6.04
CA ILE A 37 -9.75 7.09 6.95
C ILE A 37 -9.23 7.41 8.35
N ASP A 38 -10.14 7.70 9.26
CA ASP A 38 -9.82 8.18 10.61
C ASP A 38 -9.07 7.16 11.47
N GLU A 39 -9.25 5.87 11.21
CA GLU A 39 -8.61 4.79 11.97
C GLU A 39 -7.09 4.73 11.78
N ILE A 40 -6.57 5.36 10.75
CA ILE A 40 -5.13 5.36 10.48
C ILE A 40 -4.41 6.24 11.50
N LYS A 41 -3.47 5.66 12.26
CA LYS A 41 -2.68 6.40 13.25
C LYS A 41 -1.33 6.85 12.71
N PHE A 42 -0.76 6.11 11.77
CA PHE A 42 0.47 6.46 11.09
C PHE A 42 0.47 5.84 9.70
N PHE A 43 0.93 6.57 8.71
CA PHE A 43 0.91 6.10 7.32
C PHE A 43 2.14 6.65 6.59
N GLU A 44 2.97 5.75 6.10
CA GLU A 44 4.18 6.13 5.36
C GLU A 44 4.29 5.27 4.11
N VAL A 45 4.49 5.92 2.98
CA VAL A 45 4.69 5.22 1.70
C VAL A 45 6.09 5.52 1.20
N GLY A 46 6.89 4.49 0.99
CA GLY A 46 8.26 4.62 0.50
C GLY A 46 8.46 3.94 -0.84
N ILE A 47 9.22 4.59 -1.71
CA ILE A 47 9.63 4.00 -2.99
C ILE A 47 11.01 3.41 -2.82
N ASN A 48 11.21 2.18 -3.32
CA ASN A 48 12.50 1.51 -3.24
C ASN A 48 13.58 2.33 -3.97
N SER A 49 14.74 2.49 -3.33
CA SER A 49 15.83 3.29 -3.89
C SER A 49 17.06 2.46 -4.25
N ILE A 50 17.10 1.18 -3.86
CA ILE A 50 18.27 0.33 -4.12
C ILE A 50 17.81 -0.95 -4.83
N ASN A 51 18.23 -1.13 -6.06
CA ASN A 51 17.87 -2.31 -6.84
C ASN A 51 18.60 -3.55 -6.33
N SER A 52 17.87 -4.67 -6.28
CA SER A 52 18.43 -6.00 -6.03
C SER A 52 17.45 -7.04 -6.54
N ASN A 53 17.88 -8.29 -6.60
CA ASN A 53 17.01 -9.39 -7.03
C ASN A 53 15.85 -9.65 -6.06
N PHE A 54 15.96 -9.15 -4.84
CA PHE A 54 14.95 -9.34 -3.79
C PHE A 54 14.09 -8.11 -3.54
N ALA A 55 14.40 -6.97 -4.19
CA ALA A 55 13.72 -5.73 -3.92
C ALA A 55 12.31 -5.70 -4.55
N TYR A 56 11.34 -5.26 -3.76
CA TYR A 56 10.04 -4.82 -4.25
C TYR A 56 10.11 -3.32 -4.56
N ASP A 57 9.06 -2.77 -5.12
CA ASP A 57 9.11 -1.40 -5.67
C ASP A 57 8.65 -0.33 -4.70
N LEU A 58 7.77 -0.70 -3.78
CA LEU A 58 7.09 0.27 -2.92
C LEU A 58 6.72 -0.41 -1.61
N VAL A 59 6.77 0.36 -0.50
CA VAL A 59 6.33 -0.13 0.80
C VAL A 59 5.27 0.81 1.38
N LEU A 60 4.27 0.21 2.03
CA LEU A 60 3.36 0.89 2.92
C LEU A 60 3.66 0.45 4.34
N TYR A 61 3.99 1.40 5.21
CA TYR A 61 4.16 1.16 6.64
C TYR A 61 3.10 1.96 7.39
N SER A 62 2.24 1.26 8.12
CA SER A 62 1.10 1.90 8.77
C SER A 62 0.87 1.34 10.17
N LYS A 63 0.18 2.12 11.01
CA LYS A 63 -0.14 1.74 12.38
C LYS A 63 -1.62 1.99 12.67
N PHE A 64 -2.20 1.08 13.43
CA PHE A 64 -3.60 1.13 13.88
C PHE A 64 -3.64 0.81 15.37
N ASP A 65 -4.61 1.34 16.10
CA ASP A 65 -4.72 1.11 17.54
C ASP A 65 -4.98 -0.36 17.86
N ASN A 66 -5.78 -1.04 17.03
CA ASN A 66 -6.21 -2.42 17.26
C ASN A 66 -6.60 -3.08 15.94
N LYS A 67 -6.93 -4.37 16.00
CA LYS A 67 -7.32 -5.16 14.83
C LYS A 67 -8.60 -4.67 14.19
N GLU A 68 -9.56 -4.24 15.00
CA GLU A 68 -10.86 -3.75 14.52
C GLU A 68 -10.67 -2.53 13.63
N ASP A 69 -9.78 -1.62 14.02
CA ASP A 69 -9.46 -0.43 13.23
C ASP A 69 -8.76 -0.79 11.91
N LEU A 70 -7.86 -1.76 11.94
CA LEU A 70 -7.24 -2.27 10.71
C LEU A 70 -8.30 -2.86 9.77
N TYR A 71 -9.24 -3.65 10.31
CA TYR A 71 -10.30 -4.25 9.49
C TYR A 71 -11.23 -3.18 8.93
N SER A 72 -11.57 -2.16 9.71
CA SER A 72 -12.38 -1.03 9.24
C SER A 72 -11.70 -0.30 8.08
N TYR A 73 -10.40 -0.08 8.19
CA TYR A 73 -9.59 0.50 7.12
C TYR A 73 -9.66 -0.36 5.86
N GLN A 74 -9.45 -1.68 6.01
CA GLN A 74 -9.44 -2.59 4.86
C GLN A 74 -10.78 -2.68 4.15
N LYS A 75 -11.88 -2.48 4.86
CA LYS A 75 -13.25 -2.51 4.31
C LYS A 75 -13.72 -1.16 3.79
N HIS A 76 -13.00 -0.10 4.09
CA HIS A 76 -13.41 1.24 3.68
C HIS A 76 -13.52 1.33 2.16
N PRO A 77 -14.59 1.95 1.62
CA PRO A 77 -14.77 2.06 0.16
C PRO A 77 -13.58 2.66 -0.57
N GLU A 78 -12.91 3.65 0.01
CA GLU A 78 -11.75 4.26 -0.62
C GLU A 78 -10.55 3.33 -0.65
N HIS A 79 -10.38 2.50 0.39
CA HIS A 79 -9.35 1.46 0.39
C HIS A 79 -9.63 0.40 -0.68
N LEU A 80 -10.90 0.02 -0.85
CA LEU A 80 -11.27 -0.97 -1.84
C LEU A 80 -10.95 -0.51 -3.26
N LYS A 81 -11.09 0.78 -3.55
CA LYS A 81 -10.69 1.35 -4.84
C LYS A 81 -9.19 1.22 -5.09
N VAL A 82 -8.38 1.48 -4.06
CA VAL A 82 -6.92 1.32 -4.15
C VAL A 82 -6.56 -0.15 -4.32
N ALA A 83 -7.21 -1.04 -3.58
CA ALA A 83 -6.99 -2.48 -3.70
C ALA A 83 -7.31 -2.99 -5.11
N ASP A 84 -8.34 -2.45 -5.77
CA ASP A 84 -8.65 -2.78 -7.15
C ASP A 84 -7.51 -2.38 -8.09
N PHE A 85 -6.98 -1.18 -7.93
CA PHE A 85 -5.83 -0.72 -8.71
C PHE A 85 -4.61 -1.62 -8.47
N VAL A 86 -4.34 -1.98 -7.21
CA VAL A 86 -3.25 -2.89 -6.85
C VAL A 86 -3.40 -4.23 -7.58
N GLY A 87 -4.60 -4.79 -7.61
CA GLY A 87 -4.87 -6.04 -8.31
C GLY A 87 -4.58 -5.99 -9.81
N LYS A 88 -4.74 -4.81 -10.42
CA LYS A 88 -4.50 -4.62 -11.86
C LYS A 88 -3.05 -4.26 -12.17
N ALA A 89 -2.40 -3.49 -11.33
CA ALA A 89 -1.08 -2.91 -11.60
C ALA A 89 0.07 -3.70 -10.99
N CYS A 90 -0.17 -4.53 -9.98
CA CYS A 90 0.88 -5.23 -9.27
C CYS A 90 1.02 -6.67 -9.73
N GLU A 91 2.27 -7.11 -9.89
CA GLU A 91 2.65 -8.49 -10.14
C GLU A 91 2.50 -9.32 -8.87
N ASN A 92 2.86 -8.74 -7.72
CA ASN A 92 2.80 -9.38 -6.43
C ASN A 92 2.71 -8.36 -5.30
N ARG A 93 2.21 -8.80 -4.16
CA ARG A 93 2.27 -8.03 -2.91
C ARG A 93 2.41 -9.01 -1.75
N VAL A 94 3.09 -8.57 -0.71
CA VAL A 94 3.29 -9.35 0.52
C VAL A 94 2.95 -8.49 1.71
N VAL A 95 2.49 -9.12 2.79
CA VAL A 95 2.02 -8.40 3.97
C VAL A 95 2.54 -9.04 5.24
N VAL A 96 2.84 -8.21 6.23
CA VAL A 96 3.08 -8.64 7.61
C VAL A 96 2.28 -7.71 8.52
N ASP A 97 1.47 -8.30 9.38
CA ASP A 97 0.73 -7.59 10.43
C ASP A 97 1.18 -8.12 11.77
N TYR A 98 1.66 -7.23 12.64
CA TYR A 98 2.12 -7.67 13.95
C TYR A 98 1.76 -6.67 15.04
N THR A 99 1.67 -7.18 16.27
CA THR A 99 1.34 -6.38 17.45
C THR A 99 2.61 -6.04 18.21
N ILE A 100 2.68 -4.78 18.61
CA ILE A 100 3.71 -4.29 19.51
C ILE A 100 3.07 -4.01 20.87
#